data_03e31a812c0bbacad2a3852284136ede
#
_entry.id   03e31a812c0bbacad2a3852284136ede
#
_cell.length_a   1.000
_cell.length_b   1.000
_cell.length_c   1.000
_cell.angle_alpha   90.00
_cell.angle_beta   90.00
_cell.angle_gamma   90.00
#
_symmetry.space_group_name_H-M   'P 1'
#
loop_
_entity.id
_entity.type
_entity.pdbx_description
1 polymer ?
#
loop_
_entity_poly.entity_id
_entity_poly.type
_entity_poly.pdbx_seq_one_letter_code
_entity_poly.pdbx_strand_id
1 'polypeptide(L)'
;MKKVITPMQITAADSNSRTITGRIVTFEETGNASIGKVQFAAGSIEPTAVLLNLEHDRTRRIGKTLSIESTEQGIDATFKIAETTAGNDALIEAQEGLRDGFSVEVSFDEYETLKDGTVRILAGELTGVALTSEPAIRSARVESVAATEDEISDSTTETEAPNPTEGEDEVEDT
;
A
#
# COMPACT_ATOMS: atom_id res chain seq x y z
N MET A 1 13.97 -4.07 -22.43
CA MET A 1 12.82 -4.23 -21.49
C MET A 1 12.32 -2.86 -21.07
N LYS A 2 11.04 -2.60 -21.30
CA LYS A 2 10.37 -1.36 -20.86
C LYS A 2 9.69 -1.59 -19.52
N LYS A 3 9.56 -0.54 -18.71
CA LYS A 3 8.92 -0.59 -17.39
C LYS A 3 7.76 0.39 -17.33
N VAL A 4 6.64 -0.02 -16.76
CA VAL A 4 5.46 0.80 -16.52
C VAL A 4 5.02 0.73 -15.06
N ILE A 5 4.46 1.80 -14.57
CA ILE A 5 3.95 1.95 -13.19
C ILE A 5 2.50 2.42 -13.27
N THR A 6 1.56 1.63 -12.73
CA THR A 6 0.12 1.94 -12.71
C THR A 6 -0.50 1.66 -11.34
N PRO A 7 -1.45 2.47 -10.89
CA PRO A 7 -2.14 2.30 -9.60
C PRO A 7 -3.47 1.54 -9.70
N MET A 8 -3.92 0.96 -8.60
CA MET A 8 -5.12 0.11 -8.51
C MET A 8 -5.78 0.11 -7.11
N GLN A 9 -6.99 -0.47 -7.01
CA GLN A 9 -7.91 -0.44 -5.87
C GLN A 9 -7.66 -1.47 -4.76
N ILE A 10 -7.97 -1.15 -3.50
CA ILE A 10 -7.88 -2.04 -2.34
C ILE A 10 -9.28 -2.50 -1.89
N THR A 11 -9.46 -3.80 -1.61
CA THR A 11 -10.75 -4.42 -1.21
C THR A 11 -10.60 -5.41 -0.05
N ALA A 12 -11.32 -5.26 1.02
CA ALA A 12 -11.58 -6.15 2.17
C ALA A 12 -10.47 -6.50 3.20
N ALA A 13 -10.89 -6.63 4.45
CA ALA A 13 -10.10 -6.76 5.66
C ALA A 13 -10.50 -7.93 6.55
N ASP A 14 -9.50 -8.51 7.21
CA ASP A 14 -9.64 -9.33 8.40
C ASP A 14 -8.91 -8.62 9.57
N SER A 15 -9.64 -8.35 10.66
CA SER A 15 -9.23 -7.47 11.75
C SER A 15 -8.04 -7.94 12.60
N ASN A 16 -7.48 -9.13 12.35
CA ASN A 16 -6.35 -9.68 13.12
C ASN A 16 -5.09 -9.92 12.28
N SER A 17 -5.03 -9.52 11.02
CA SER A 17 -4.02 -10.06 10.11
C SER A 17 -2.93 -9.09 9.66
N ARG A 18 -2.97 -7.80 9.98
CA ARG A 18 -2.04 -6.80 9.45
C ARG A 18 -1.89 -6.90 7.93
N THR A 19 -2.99 -6.80 7.21
CA THR A 19 -3.02 -6.96 5.76
C THR A 19 -3.64 -5.76 5.05
N ILE A 20 -3.19 -5.51 3.83
CA ILE A 20 -3.81 -4.60 2.88
C ILE A 20 -4.15 -5.41 1.64
N THR A 21 -5.41 -5.38 1.23
CA THR A 21 -5.93 -6.17 0.11
C THR A 21 -6.52 -5.26 -0.95
N GLY A 22 -6.36 -5.61 -2.22
CA GLY A 22 -7.07 -4.94 -3.30
C GLY A 22 -6.64 -5.34 -4.70
N ARG A 23 -7.28 -4.69 -5.68
CA ARG A 23 -6.98 -4.81 -7.09
C ARG A 23 -5.67 -4.10 -7.39
N ILE A 24 -4.67 -4.81 -7.91
CA ILE A 24 -3.37 -4.24 -8.29
C ILE A 24 -3.18 -4.07 -9.80
N VAL A 25 -3.95 -4.77 -10.61
CA VAL A 25 -4.02 -4.60 -12.07
C VAL A 25 -5.49 -4.68 -12.50
N THR A 26 -5.99 -3.74 -13.30
CA THR A 26 -7.26 -3.86 -14.03
C THR A 26 -6.94 -4.06 -15.50
N PHE A 27 -7.48 -5.13 -16.09
CA PHE A 27 -7.35 -5.39 -17.52
C PHE A 27 -8.29 -4.49 -18.33
N GLU A 28 -7.89 -4.16 -19.54
CA GLU A 28 -8.62 -3.38 -20.54
C GLU A 28 -9.03 -1.95 -20.09
N GLU A 29 -8.55 -1.49 -18.95
CA GLU A 29 -8.73 -0.11 -18.49
C GLU A 29 -7.51 0.74 -18.84
N THR A 30 -7.74 1.92 -19.42
CA THR A 30 -6.66 2.86 -19.74
C THR A 30 -6.36 3.73 -18.53
N GLY A 31 -5.10 3.70 -18.09
CA GLY A 31 -4.57 4.54 -17.03
C GLY A 31 -3.41 5.42 -17.48
N ASN A 32 -3.01 6.34 -16.61
CA ASN A 32 -1.83 7.17 -16.80
C ASN A 32 -0.67 6.61 -16.01
N ALA A 33 0.42 6.29 -16.67
CA ALA A 33 1.63 5.74 -16.08
C ALA A 33 2.83 6.64 -16.38
N SER A 34 4.01 6.25 -15.88
CA SER A 34 5.26 6.99 -16.10
C SER A 34 5.64 7.15 -17.57
N ILE A 35 5.14 6.28 -18.44
CA ILE A 35 5.38 6.30 -19.90
C ILE A 35 4.24 6.93 -20.71
N GLY A 36 3.20 7.45 -20.06
CA GLY A 36 1.99 7.96 -20.68
C GLY A 36 0.77 7.06 -20.48
N LYS A 37 -0.17 7.10 -21.42
CA LYS A 37 -1.36 6.23 -21.37
C LYS A 37 -0.97 4.76 -21.57
N VAL A 38 -1.45 3.91 -20.68
CA VAL A 38 -1.17 2.48 -20.67
C VAL A 38 -2.46 1.69 -20.46
N GLN A 39 -2.53 0.51 -21.06
CA GLN A 39 -3.58 -0.48 -20.85
C GLN A 39 -2.95 -1.88 -20.76
N PHE A 40 -3.47 -2.72 -19.89
CA PHE A 40 -3.09 -4.13 -19.81
C PHE A 40 -4.14 -4.99 -20.51
N ALA A 41 -3.74 -5.77 -21.49
CA ALA A 41 -4.62 -6.76 -22.12
C ALA A 41 -5.02 -7.83 -21.10
N ALA A 42 -6.18 -8.44 -21.28
CA ALA A 42 -6.64 -9.54 -20.43
C ALA A 42 -5.60 -10.67 -20.39
N GLY A 43 -5.17 -11.06 -19.19
CA GLY A 43 -4.16 -12.08 -18.97
C GLY A 43 -2.73 -11.70 -19.39
N SER A 44 -2.45 -10.43 -19.68
CA SER A 44 -1.12 -9.98 -20.10
C SER A 44 -0.06 -9.99 -19.00
N ILE A 45 -0.48 -10.06 -17.75
CA ILE A 45 0.41 -10.07 -16.58
C ILE A 45 0.19 -11.36 -15.80
N GLU A 46 1.27 -12.12 -15.61
CA GLU A 46 1.23 -13.30 -14.75
C GLU A 46 1.28 -12.88 -13.26
N PRO A 47 0.38 -13.44 -12.42
CA PRO A 47 0.37 -13.12 -11.00
C PRO A 47 1.60 -13.74 -10.31
N THR A 48 2.55 -12.90 -9.94
CA THR A 48 3.80 -13.30 -9.29
C THR A 48 3.94 -12.60 -7.94
N ALA A 49 4.37 -13.33 -6.92
CA ALA A 49 4.60 -12.76 -5.59
C ALA A 49 5.71 -11.69 -5.62
N VAL A 50 5.40 -10.52 -5.10
CA VAL A 50 6.31 -9.36 -5.07
C VAL A 50 6.32 -8.69 -3.70
N LEU A 51 7.27 -7.79 -3.49
CA LEU A 51 7.31 -6.95 -2.29
C LEU A 51 6.46 -5.70 -2.48
N LEU A 52 5.88 -5.23 -1.37
CA LEU A 52 5.16 -3.96 -1.29
C LEU A 52 6.12 -2.88 -0.77
N ASN A 53 6.23 -1.80 -1.54
CA ASN A 53 7.05 -0.63 -1.21
C ASN A 53 6.16 0.58 -0.93
N LEU A 54 6.72 1.63 -0.32
CA LEU A 54 6.09 2.95 -0.24
C LEU A 54 6.53 3.81 -1.43
N GLU A 55 5.58 4.42 -2.13
CA GLU A 55 5.80 5.41 -3.21
C GLU A 55 6.87 5.00 -4.23
N HIS A 56 6.92 3.71 -4.61
CA HIS A 56 7.93 3.14 -5.51
C HIS A 56 9.39 3.20 -5.02
N ASP A 57 9.60 3.56 -3.76
CA ASP A 57 10.93 3.53 -3.16
C ASP A 57 11.26 2.10 -2.69
N ARG A 58 12.11 1.42 -3.45
CA ARG A 58 12.52 0.03 -3.16
C ARG A 58 13.36 -0.11 -1.90
N THR A 59 13.83 0.98 -1.32
CA THR A 59 14.51 0.98 -0.01
C THR A 59 13.52 1.01 1.16
N ARG A 60 12.26 1.41 0.91
CA ARG A 60 11.18 1.49 1.89
C ARG A 60 10.18 0.35 1.70
N ARG A 61 10.60 -0.86 2.01
CA ARG A 61 9.77 -2.06 1.93
C ARG A 61 8.92 -2.18 3.18
N ILE A 62 7.60 -2.30 3.00
CA ILE A 62 6.62 -2.36 4.10
C ILE A 62 5.89 -3.68 4.19
N GLY A 63 5.97 -4.52 3.17
CA GLY A 63 5.25 -5.79 3.17
C GLY A 63 5.65 -6.72 2.04
N LYS A 64 4.99 -7.87 2.02
CA LYS A 64 5.16 -8.91 1.00
C LYS A 64 3.82 -9.51 0.62
N THR A 65 3.72 -10.04 -0.59
CA THR A 65 2.55 -10.79 -1.05
C THR A 65 2.24 -11.95 -0.11
N LEU A 66 1.01 -11.99 0.40
CA LEU A 66 0.44 -13.11 1.13
C LEU A 66 -0.37 -14.01 0.18
N SER A 67 -1.19 -13.40 -0.66
CA SER A 67 -1.90 -14.08 -1.76
C SER A 67 -1.98 -13.16 -2.98
N ILE A 68 -2.05 -13.76 -4.15
CA ILE A 68 -2.22 -13.06 -5.43
C ILE A 68 -2.99 -13.95 -6.38
N GLU A 69 -3.99 -13.41 -7.04
CA GLU A 69 -4.89 -14.14 -7.90
C GLU A 69 -5.23 -13.34 -9.16
N SER A 70 -5.22 -14.00 -10.31
CA SER A 70 -5.70 -13.44 -11.57
C SER A 70 -7.16 -13.79 -11.78
N THR A 71 -7.95 -12.76 -12.12
CA THR A 71 -9.37 -12.88 -12.49
C THR A 71 -9.56 -12.44 -13.94
N GLU A 72 -10.78 -12.54 -14.47
CA GLU A 72 -11.10 -12.01 -15.81
C GLU A 72 -10.96 -10.48 -15.88
N GLN A 73 -11.10 -9.79 -14.75
CA GLN A 73 -11.09 -8.32 -14.68
C GLN A 73 -9.71 -7.75 -14.35
N GLY A 74 -8.80 -8.54 -13.79
CA GLY A 74 -7.50 -8.06 -13.35
C GLY A 74 -6.81 -8.98 -12.37
N ILE A 75 -5.89 -8.43 -11.58
CA ILE A 75 -5.15 -9.14 -10.54
C ILE A 75 -5.48 -8.52 -9.19
N ASP A 76 -5.92 -9.37 -8.26
CA ASP A 76 -6.16 -9.03 -6.87
C ASP A 76 -5.02 -9.58 -6.00
N ALA A 77 -4.61 -8.82 -5.00
CA ALA A 77 -3.53 -9.23 -4.09
C ALA A 77 -3.81 -8.83 -2.65
N THR A 78 -3.34 -9.66 -1.73
CA THR A 78 -3.27 -9.37 -0.30
C THR A 78 -1.81 -9.31 0.12
N PHE A 79 -1.44 -8.24 0.79
CA PHE A 79 -0.09 -8.03 1.31
C PHE A 79 -0.09 -8.13 2.83
N LYS A 80 0.82 -8.93 3.37
CA LYS A 80 1.16 -8.93 4.79
C LYS A 80 2.11 -7.78 5.08
N ILE A 81 1.73 -6.90 6.01
CA ILE A 81 2.50 -5.72 6.37
C ILE A 81 3.45 -6.04 7.53
N ALA A 82 4.70 -5.61 7.40
CA ALA A 82 5.74 -5.86 8.37
C ALA A 82 5.50 -5.09 9.69
N GLU A 83 5.92 -5.69 10.80
CA GLU A 83 5.86 -5.07 12.14
C GLU A 83 7.03 -4.10 12.35
N THR A 84 7.08 -3.08 11.52
CA THR A 84 8.06 -1.99 11.57
C THR A 84 7.35 -0.66 11.73
N THR A 85 8.04 0.39 12.15
CA THR A 85 7.46 1.75 12.21
C THR A 85 6.86 2.14 10.87
N ALA A 86 7.57 1.94 9.76
CA ALA A 86 7.06 2.24 8.42
C ALA A 86 5.84 1.38 8.03
N GLY A 87 5.79 0.12 8.46
CA GLY A 87 4.64 -0.76 8.25
C GLY A 87 3.42 -0.32 9.07
N ASN A 88 3.61 0.07 10.32
CA ASN A 88 2.55 0.59 11.19
C ASN A 88 1.99 1.90 10.62
N ASP A 89 2.85 2.85 10.25
CA ASP A 89 2.45 4.11 9.64
C ASP A 89 1.66 3.86 8.34
N ALA A 90 2.11 2.93 7.50
CA ALA A 90 1.44 2.59 6.25
C ALA A 90 0.04 1.99 6.47
N LEU A 91 -0.16 1.14 7.49
CA LEU A 91 -1.47 0.62 7.86
C LEU A 91 -2.41 1.75 8.30
N ILE A 92 -1.94 2.66 9.15
CA ILE A 92 -2.72 3.81 9.63
C ILE A 92 -3.06 4.73 8.46
N GLU A 93 -2.07 5.09 7.62
CA GLU A 93 -2.28 5.96 6.46
C GLU A 93 -3.28 5.37 5.46
N ALA A 94 -3.21 4.06 5.22
CA ALA A 94 -4.16 3.38 4.35
C ALA A 94 -5.57 3.33 4.96
N GLN A 95 -5.70 3.11 6.25
CA GLN A 95 -6.96 3.09 7.00
C GLN A 95 -7.63 4.46 7.04
N GLU A 96 -6.84 5.52 7.21
CA GLU A 96 -7.30 6.91 7.20
C GLU A 96 -7.54 7.48 5.79
N GLY A 97 -7.23 6.72 4.73
CA GLY A 97 -7.35 7.16 3.34
C GLY A 97 -6.30 8.18 2.92
N LEU A 98 -5.20 8.30 3.66
CA LEU A 98 -4.09 9.19 3.32
C LEU A 98 -3.18 8.57 2.25
N ARG A 99 -3.18 7.23 2.17
CA ARG A 99 -2.41 6.43 1.21
C ARG A 99 -3.27 5.24 0.78
N ASP A 100 -4.11 5.47 -0.20
CA ASP A 100 -5.25 4.60 -0.51
C ASP A 100 -5.18 3.94 -1.89
N GLY A 101 -4.03 3.97 -2.54
CA GLY A 101 -3.84 3.41 -3.87
C GLY A 101 -2.72 2.38 -3.97
N PHE A 102 -2.87 1.43 -4.90
CA PHE A 102 -1.77 0.60 -5.36
C PHE A 102 -1.25 1.09 -6.71
N SER A 103 0.03 0.92 -6.93
CA SER A 103 0.67 1.19 -8.20
C SER A 103 1.63 0.07 -8.54
N VAL A 104 1.46 -0.57 -9.70
CA VAL A 104 2.28 -1.70 -10.12
C VAL A 104 3.49 -1.26 -10.92
N GLU A 105 4.59 -2.00 -10.75
CA GLU A 105 5.77 -1.93 -11.58
C GLU A 105 5.81 -3.18 -12.47
N VAL A 106 5.76 -2.97 -13.78
CA VAL A 106 5.73 -4.03 -14.79
C VAL A 106 6.88 -3.84 -15.77
N SER A 107 7.63 -4.89 -16.03
CA SER A 107 8.56 -5.00 -17.15
C SER A 107 7.87 -5.69 -18.31
N PHE A 108 8.00 -5.17 -19.53
CA PHE A 108 7.36 -5.73 -20.70
C PHE A 108 8.18 -5.54 -21.97
N ASP A 109 8.02 -6.45 -22.90
CA ASP A 109 8.61 -6.41 -24.23
C ASP A 109 7.54 -6.48 -25.34
N GLU A 110 6.41 -7.15 -25.07
CA GLU A 110 5.30 -7.30 -25.99
C GLU A 110 4.21 -6.26 -25.74
N TYR A 111 3.99 -5.40 -26.73
CA TYR A 111 2.97 -4.36 -26.66
C TYR A 111 2.55 -3.91 -28.05
N GLU A 112 1.40 -3.25 -28.13
CA GLU A 112 0.94 -2.51 -29.31
C GLU A 112 0.64 -1.06 -28.93
N THR A 113 0.68 -0.18 -29.93
CA THR A 113 0.28 1.23 -29.74
C THR A 113 -1.08 1.43 -30.40
N LEU A 114 -2.09 1.79 -29.62
CA LEU A 114 -3.43 2.07 -30.11
C LEU A 114 -3.46 3.41 -30.86
N LYS A 115 -4.57 3.67 -31.59
CA LYS A 115 -4.72 4.88 -32.42
C LYS A 115 -4.62 6.20 -31.63
N ASP A 116 -4.99 6.18 -30.35
CA ASP A 116 -4.92 7.35 -29.45
C ASP A 116 -3.55 7.49 -28.74
N GLY A 117 -2.57 6.68 -29.09
CA GLY A 117 -1.23 6.66 -28.51
C GLY A 117 -1.13 5.84 -27.24
N THR A 118 -2.18 5.16 -26.78
CA THR A 118 -2.13 4.26 -25.62
C THR A 118 -1.23 3.06 -25.91
N VAL A 119 -0.30 2.77 -25.02
CA VAL A 119 0.52 1.56 -25.04
C VAL A 119 -0.27 0.43 -24.41
N ARG A 120 -0.71 -0.52 -25.21
CA ARG A 120 -1.42 -1.73 -24.73
C ARG A 120 -0.42 -2.85 -24.56
N ILE A 121 -0.19 -3.27 -23.32
CA ILE A 121 0.74 -4.34 -22.96
C ILE A 121 0.07 -5.69 -23.21
N LEU A 122 0.73 -6.54 -23.99
CA LEU A 122 0.25 -7.86 -24.40
C LEU A 122 0.86 -8.98 -23.57
N ALA A 123 2.11 -8.77 -23.08
CA ALA A 123 2.76 -9.66 -22.13
C ALA A 123 3.77 -8.86 -21.28
N GLY A 124 3.75 -9.08 -19.97
CA GLY A 124 4.64 -8.42 -19.02
C GLY A 124 4.82 -9.19 -17.73
N GLU A 125 5.86 -8.83 -17.00
CA GLU A 125 6.22 -9.38 -15.71
C GLU A 125 6.00 -8.35 -14.60
N LEU A 126 5.28 -8.74 -13.56
CA LEU A 126 5.12 -7.93 -12.35
C LEU A 126 6.45 -7.93 -11.57
N THR A 127 7.03 -6.75 -11.35
CA THR A 127 8.32 -6.60 -10.67
C THR A 127 8.24 -5.93 -9.30
N GLY A 128 7.10 -5.33 -8.96
CA GLY A 128 6.85 -4.70 -7.68
C GLY A 128 5.47 -4.07 -7.60
N VAL A 129 5.06 -3.77 -6.38
CA VAL A 129 3.85 -3.00 -6.08
C VAL A 129 4.22 -1.92 -5.08
N ALA A 130 3.67 -0.74 -5.23
CA ALA A 130 3.76 0.34 -4.26
C ALA A 130 2.40 0.67 -3.67
N LEU A 131 2.38 0.95 -2.37
CA LEU A 131 1.29 1.69 -1.73
C LEU A 131 1.56 3.17 -1.94
N THR A 132 0.59 3.93 -2.49
CA THR A 132 0.77 5.32 -2.90
C THR A 132 -0.38 6.22 -2.48
N SER A 133 -0.08 7.50 -2.25
CA SER A 133 -1.06 8.54 -1.97
C SER A 133 -1.67 9.16 -3.23
N GLU A 134 -1.00 9.04 -4.38
CA GLU A 134 -1.44 9.59 -5.65
C GLU A 134 -1.64 8.49 -6.71
N PRO A 135 -2.77 7.77 -6.69
CA PRO A 135 -3.07 6.80 -7.72
C PRO A 135 -3.27 7.51 -9.08
N ALA A 136 -2.59 7.07 -10.13
CA ALA A 136 -2.77 7.61 -11.48
C ALA A 136 -4.16 7.29 -12.07
N ILE A 137 -4.89 6.35 -11.50
CA ILE A 137 -6.30 6.09 -11.79
C ILE A 137 -7.12 6.56 -10.58
N ARG A 138 -7.98 7.55 -10.77
CA ARG A 138 -8.79 8.15 -9.68
C ARG A 138 -9.77 7.19 -9.02
N SER A 139 -10.16 6.12 -9.70
CA SER A 139 -11.02 5.05 -9.19
C SER A 139 -10.27 3.99 -8.37
N ALA A 140 -8.94 4.02 -8.35
CA ALA A 140 -8.11 3.10 -7.59
C ALA A 140 -8.02 3.52 -6.12
N ARG A 141 -8.99 3.10 -5.31
CA ARG A 141 -9.06 3.43 -3.88
C ARG A 141 -8.95 2.19 -3.00
N VAL A 142 -8.38 2.40 -1.82
CA VAL A 142 -8.41 1.40 -0.73
C VAL A 142 -9.87 1.18 -0.31
N GLU A 143 -10.35 -0.05 -0.36
CA GLU A 143 -11.67 -0.41 0.14
C GLU A 143 -11.60 -0.94 1.57
N SER A 144 -10.46 -1.52 2.00
CA SER A 144 -10.27 -1.84 3.40
C SER A 144 -8.85 -2.20 3.83
N VAL A 145 -8.59 -1.97 5.11
CA VAL A 145 -7.33 -2.22 5.81
C VAL A 145 -7.64 -3.00 7.08
N ALA A 146 -6.85 -4.04 7.36
CA ALA A 146 -6.90 -4.76 8.61
C ALA A 146 -5.64 -4.48 9.44
N ALA A 147 -5.80 -3.70 10.51
CA ALA A 147 -4.83 -3.53 11.58
C ALA A 147 -5.32 -4.25 12.83
N THR A 148 -4.43 -4.78 13.68
CA THR A 148 -4.82 -5.28 15.00
C THR A 148 -5.13 -4.10 15.91
N GLU A 149 -6.23 -4.16 16.67
CA GLU A 149 -6.62 -3.11 17.62
C GLU A 149 -5.58 -2.89 18.74
N ASP A 150 -4.76 -3.90 19.05
CA ASP A 150 -3.75 -3.85 20.11
C ASP A 150 -2.55 -2.95 19.78
N GLU A 151 -2.34 -2.55 18.53
CA GLU A 151 -1.20 -1.74 18.12
C GLU A 151 -1.50 -0.23 18.06
N ILE A 152 -2.76 0.18 18.22
CA ILE A 152 -3.18 1.59 18.18
C ILE A 152 -3.18 2.23 19.59
N SER A 153 -3.11 1.44 20.68
CA SER A 153 -3.33 1.93 22.04
C SER A 153 -2.07 2.31 22.83
N ASP A 154 -0.86 2.23 22.24
CA ASP A 154 0.38 2.51 22.99
C ASP A 154 1.10 3.82 22.59
N SER A 155 0.36 4.91 22.51
CA SER A 155 0.97 6.25 22.45
C SER A 155 0.41 7.26 23.44
N THR A 156 -0.19 6.80 24.54
CA THR A 156 -0.58 7.72 25.63
C THR A 156 0.05 7.25 26.95
N THR A 157 1.36 7.36 27.07
CA THR A 157 1.96 7.38 28.39
C THR A 157 1.84 8.82 28.91
N GLU A 158 0.77 9.09 29.64
CA GLU A 158 0.72 10.24 30.52
C GLU A 158 1.84 10.09 31.55
N THR A 159 2.84 10.92 31.42
CA THR A 159 3.84 11.13 32.47
C THR A 159 3.17 11.94 33.56
N GLU A 160 2.63 11.26 34.54
CA GLU A 160 2.20 11.87 35.80
C GLU A 160 3.43 12.40 36.53
N ALA A 161 3.56 13.73 36.59
CA ALA A 161 4.59 14.39 37.36
C ALA A 161 4.33 14.15 38.85
N PRO A 162 5.35 13.82 39.66
CA PRO A 162 5.17 13.68 41.09
C PRO A 162 4.91 15.03 41.73
N ASN A 163 3.81 15.12 42.47
CA ASN A 163 3.41 16.24 43.31
C ASN A 163 4.48 16.45 44.43
N PRO A 164 5.01 17.65 44.63
CA PRO A 164 5.93 17.90 45.75
C PRO A 164 5.16 17.95 47.06
N THR A 165 5.47 17.07 47.98
CA THR A 165 4.98 17.07 49.35
C THR A 165 5.65 18.21 50.10
N GLU A 166 4.86 19.13 50.57
CA GLU A 166 5.30 20.18 51.53
C GLU A 166 5.74 19.52 52.83
N GLY A 167 6.99 19.72 53.20
CA GLY A 167 7.51 19.40 54.53
C GLY A 167 7.30 20.60 55.44
N GLU A 168 6.50 20.44 56.48
CA GLU A 168 6.36 21.39 57.56
C GLU A 168 7.63 21.38 58.40
N ASP A 169 8.27 22.53 58.52
CA ASP A 169 9.32 22.84 59.54
C ASP A 169 8.64 23.15 60.85
N GLU A 170 8.78 22.26 61.81
CA GLU A 170 8.64 22.63 63.21
C GLU A 170 9.96 23.10 63.78
N VAL A 171 10.02 24.37 64.11
CA VAL A 171 11.05 24.99 64.97
C VAL A 171 10.64 24.79 66.39
N GLU A 172 11.41 24.07 67.18
CA GLU A 172 11.35 24.13 68.64
C GLU A 172 12.61 24.83 69.22
N ASP A 173 12.28 25.90 69.92
CA ASP A 173 13.12 26.77 70.63
C ASP A 173 13.62 26.15 71.98
N THR A 174 14.93 26.25 72.29
CA THR A 174 15.42 26.45 73.64
C THR A 174 16.84 26.95 73.64
#